data_5a4ccc9b87bfd7748eb192c4b178d3c8
#
_entry.id   5a4ccc9b87bfd7748eb192c4b178d3c8
#
_cell.length_a   1.000
_cell.length_b   1.000
_cell.length_c   1.000
_cell.angle_alpha   90.00
_cell.angle_beta   90.00
_cell.angle_gamma   90.00
#
_symmetry.space_group_name_H-M   'P 1'
#
loop_
_entity.id
_entity.type
_entity.pdbx_description
1 polymer ?
#
loop_
_entity_poly.entity_id
_entity_poly.type
_entity_poly.pdbx_seq_one_letter_code
_entity_poly.pdbx_strand_id
1 'polypeptide(L)'
;MAIYARVNDYGFLETPYREVVNGKATSKIKYLSAIDEGNFVIAQANTTLDAKNKLVDELISARYQNEFTLMPPESIEFMDVSPKQIVSIAASLIPFLEHDDANRALMGSNMQRQAVPTLLADKPLVGTGMERKVAVDSGVTIVARRGGIVDSVDASRVVIAVDDAEAITGESGVDIYNLTKYTRSNQNTCINQRPLVKVGDLIEKGDVISDGASTSLGELAIGQNLLVAFMPWNGFNFEDSILISERVVQEDRFTTIHIEELQCIARDTKLGSEEITADIPNVGDSALRKLDESGIAYIGAEVVGGDILVGKITPKGESQLTPEEKLLRAIFGEKASDVKDTSLRVPSGMDGTVIDVRVFAREGVEKDDRSNEIESADIESVRKDLKDQLRIVESDIFNRLEKLLLNKTAKVGRKTVKIDKALLESMEEHKWFEIKLQNQKLNKELETYYKAHKELENEFKEKLEAARRKIEAFDELPPGVLKMVKVFLAVKRRVQPGDKVAGRHGNKGVISRIVPVEDMPYMEDGTPVDIVLNPLGVPSRMNVG
;
A
#
# COMPACT_ATOMS: atom_id res chain seq x y z
N MET A 1 13.05 -10.33 -15.51
CA MET A 1 14.01 -9.25 -15.17
C MET A 1 14.19 -9.10 -13.66
N ALA A 2 13.18 -8.77 -12.86
CA ALA A 2 13.31 -8.48 -11.43
C ALA A 2 14.02 -9.56 -10.58
N ILE A 3 13.92 -10.83 -10.95
CA ILE A 3 14.61 -11.93 -10.23
C ILE A 3 16.10 -12.01 -10.55
N TYR A 4 16.47 -11.64 -11.78
CA TYR A 4 17.82 -11.87 -12.29
C TYR A 4 18.65 -10.60 -12.38
N ALA A 5 18.00 -9.44 -12.54
CA ALA A 5 18.69 -8.18 -12.69
C ALA A 5 19.26 -7.66 -11.37
N ARG A 6 20.41 -7.04 -11.44
CA ARG A 6 20.98 -6.23 -10.35
C ARG A 6 21.31 -4.83 -10.87
N VAL A 7 21.51 -3.89 -9.96
CA VAL A 7 21.97 -2.55 -10.29
C VAL A 7 23.49 -2.50 -10.09
N ASN A 8 24.22 -1.95 -11.06
CA ASN A 8 25.64 -1.73 -10.93
C ASN A 8 25.95 -0.40 -10.20
N ASP A 9 27.22 -0.13 -9.93
CA ASP A 9 27.69 1.06 -9.22
C ASP A 9 27.32 2.38 -9.93
N TYR A 10 27.03 2.32 -11.24
CA TYR A 10 26.61 3.46 -12.07
C TYR A 10 25.09 3.62 -12.16
N GLY A 11 24.30 2.74 -11.53
CA GLY A 11 22.85 2.78 -11.56
C GLY A 11 22.22 2.07 -12.77
N PHE A 12 22.99 1.39 -13.63
CA PHE A 12 22.45 0.62 -14.75
C PHE A 12 22.04 -0.78 -14.32
N LEU A 13 21.00 -1.31 -14.96
CA LEU A 13 20.56 -2.69 -14.76
C LEU A 13 21.48 -3.64 -15.51
N GLU A 14 21.97 -4.66 -14.83
CA GLU A 14 22.74 -5.77 -15.39
C GLU A 14 21.98 -7.07 -15.22
N THR A 15 22.03 -7.93 -16.23
CA THR A 15 21.41 -9.25 -16.21
C THR A 15 22.44 -10.35 -16.32
N PRO A 16 22.21 -11.55 -15.71
CA PRO A 16 23.16 -12.64 -15.75
C PRO A 16 23.08 -13.42 -17.07
N TYR A 17 24.24 -13.79 -17.60
CA TYR A 17 24.41 -14.66 -18.77
C TYR A 17 25.38 -15.76 -18.44
N ARG A 18 25.18 -16.95 -19.03
CA ARG A 18 26.13 -18.06 -18.96
C ARG A 18 27.18 -17.88 -20.03
N GLU A 19 28.46 -17.96 -19.67
CA GLU A 19 29.56 -17.91 -20.61
C GLU A 19 29.63 -19.20 -21.45
N VAL A 20 29.76 -19.07 -22.77
CA VAL A 20 29.91 -20.18 -23.70
C VAL A 20 31.33 -20.14 -24.24
N VAL A 21 32.05 -21.26 -24.14
CA VAL A 21 33.42 -21.38 -24.64
C VAL A 21 33.50 -22.56 -25.62
N ASN A 22 33.87 -22.30 -26.85
CA ASN A 22 33.98 -23.31 -27.93
C ASN A 22 32.70 -24.16 -28.08
N GLY A 23 31.52 -23.53 -28.08
CA GLY A 23 30.23 -24.21 -28.21
C GLY A 23 29.79 -25.02 -26.97
N LYS A 24 30.46 -24.82 -25.83
CA LYS A 24 30.09 -25.46 -24.57
C LYS A 24 29.64 -24.40 -23.53
N ALA A 25 28.44 -24.54 -23.04
CA ALA A 25 27.91 -23.67 -21.97
C ALA A 25 28.58 -24.01 -20.64
N THR A 26 29.22 -23.02 -20.01
CA THR A 26 29.87 -23.17 -18.71
C THR A 26 28.91 -22.84 -17.58
N SER A 27 29.25 -23.18 -16.34
CA SER A 27 28.52 -22.75 -15.16
C SER A 27 28.87 -21.33 -14.70
N LYS A 28 29.81 -20.69 -15.37
CA LYS A 28 30.28 -19.35 -15.03
C LYS A 28 29.26 -18.32 -15.50
N ILE A 29 28.84 -17.45 -14.59
CA ILE A 29 27.86 -16.40 -14.86
C ILE A 29 28.57 -15.05 -14.91
N LYS A 30 28.29 -14.27 -15.94
CA LYS A 30 28.73 -12.90 -16.10
C LYS A 30 27.51 -11.98 -16.19
N TYR A 31 27.55 -10.87 -15.50
CA TYR A 31 26.52 -9.85 -15.59
C TYR A 31 26.89 -8.84 -16.67
N LEU A 32 25.96 -8.58 -17.58
CA LEU A 32 26.13 -7.63 -18.69
C LEU A 32 25.06 -6.55 -18.61
N SER A 33 25.43 -5.32 -18.89
CA SER A 33 24.52 -4.21 -19.11
C SER A 33 23.91 -4.27 -20.51
N ALA A 34 22.86 -3.49 -20.78
CA ALA A 34 22.25 -3.43 -22.12
C ALA A 34 23.20 -2.92 -23.19
N ILE A 35 24.19 -2.10 -22.83
CA ILE A 35 25.23 -1.58 -23.74
C ILE A 35 26.22 -2.71 -24.11
N ASP A 36 26.64 -3.48 -23.10
CA ASP A 36 27.59 -4.59 -23.31
C ASP A 36 26.92 -5.73 -24.08
N GLU A 37 25.64 -6.00 -23.83
CA GLU A 37 24.88 -7.06 -24.50
C GLU A 37 24.90 -6.93 -26.02
N GLY A 38 24.79 -5.70 -26.55
CA GLY A 38 24.81 -5.44 -27.99
C GLY A 38 26.10 -5.86 -28.70
N ASN A 39 27.21 -6.03 -27.98
CA ASN A 39 28.52 -6.38 -28.55
C ASN A 39 28.76 -7.89 -28.64
N PHE A 40 27.92 -8.70 -27.98
CA PHE A 40 28.10 -10.15 -27.86
C PHE A 40 27.02 -10.94 -28.60
N VAL A 41 27.35 -12.14 -29.06
CA VAL A 41 26.38 -13.09 -29.62
C VAL A 41 25.81 -13.94 -28.50
N ILE A 42 24.52 -13.82 -28.25
CA ILE A 42 23.85 -14.44 -27.11
C ILE A 42 22.82 -15.46 -27.60
N ALA A 43 23.00 -16.73 -27.24
CA ALA A 43 22.06 -17.80 -27.53
C ALA A 43 20.84 -17.76 -26.59
N GLN A 44 19.69 -18.24 -27.06
CA GLN A 44 18.50 -18.37 -26.25
C GLN A 44 18.62 -19.48 -25.21
N ALA A 45 17.94 -19.35 -24.07
CA ALA A 45 17.98 -20.32 -22.97
C ALA A 45 17.38 -21.70 -23.32
N ASN A 46 16.49 -21.76 -24.31
CA ASN A 46 15.85 -22.99 -24.79
C ASN A 46 16.65 -23.77 -25.83
N THR A 47 17.87 -23.32 -26.14
CA THR A 47 18.77 -24.02 -27.06
C THR A 47 19.11 -25.41 -26.52
N THR A 48 19.08 -26.44 -27.40
CA THR A 48 19.36 -27.83 -27.07
C THR A 48 20.81 -28.03 -26.64
N LEU A 49 20.97 -28.58 -25.42
CA LEU A 49 22.27 -28.92 -24.83
C LEU A 49 22.41 -30.43 -24.69
N ASP A 50 23.60 -30.96 -25.01
CA ASP A 50 23.94 -32.35 -24.71
C ASP A 50 24.23 -32.53 -23.21
N ALA A 51 24.28 -33.79 -22.75
CA ALA A 51 24.63 -34.15 -21.37
C ALA A 51 25.94 -33.53 -20.86
N LYS A 52 26.83 -33.12 -21.76
CA LYS A 52 28.08 -32.41 -21.47
C LYS A 52 27.97 -30.89 -21.58
N ASN A 53 26.75 -30.33 -21.66
CA ASN A 53 26.48 -28.89 -21.89
C ASN A 53 27.05 -28.34 -23.20
N LYS A 54 27.20 -29.18 -24.25
CA LYS A 54 27.60 -28.74 -25.57
C LYS A 54 26.35 -28.43 -26.40
N LEU A 55 26.41 -27.35 -27.18
CA LEU A 55 25.39 -26.96 -28.15
C LEU A 55 25.32 -28.01 -29.26
N VAL A 56 24.13 -28.55 -29.54
CA VAL A 56 23.89 -29.69 -30.44
C VAL A 56 23.55 -29.23 -31.85
N ASP A 57 22.82 -28.14 -32.00
CA ASP A 57 22.28 -27.68 -33.26
C ASP A 57 23.36 -27.03 -34.13
N GLU A 58 23.32 -27.26 -35.46
CA GLU A 58 24.27 -26.66 -36.42
C GLU A 58 24.07 -25.14 -36.55
N LEU A 59 22.83 -24.67 -36.44
CA LEU A 59 22.46 -23.26 -36.42
C LEU A 59 21.57 -22.96 -35.23
N ILE A 60 21.95 -21.99 -34.44
CA ILE A 60 21.30 -21.62 -33.19
C ILE A 60 20.75 -20.22 -33.30
N SER A 61 19.51 -20.05 -32.83
CA SER A 61 18.89 -18.73 -32.70
C SER A 61 19.62 -17.91 -31.64
N ALA A 62 20.22 -16.83 -32.05
CA ALA A 62 21.00 -15.93 -31.19
C ALA A 62 20.58 -14.48 -31.40
N ARG A 63 20.81 -13.65 -30.38
CA ARG A 63 20.69 -12.19 -30.47
C ARG A 63 22.05 -11.57 -30.71
N TYR A 64 22.12 -10.69 -31.69
CA TYR A 64 23.29 -9.87 -31.97
C TYR A 64 22.84 -8.48 -32.42
N GLN A 65 23.35 -7.43 -31.83
CA GLN A 65 22.98 -6.03 -32.13
C GLN A 65 21.45 -5.76 -32.16
N ASN A 66 20.73 -6.34 -31.21
CA ASN A 66 19.25 -6.28 -31.08
C ASN A 66 18.47 -7.00 -32.20
N GLU A 67 19.12 -7.76 -33.06
CA GLU A 67 18.46 -8.58 -34.07
C GLU A 67 18.55 -10.07 -33.72
N PHE A 68 17.54 -10.84 -34.11
CA PHE A 68 17.56 -12.29 -33.99
C PHE A 68 18.13 -12.90 -35.28
N THR A 69 19.24 -13.59 -35.14
CA THR A 69 19.96 -14.23 -36.28
C THR A 69 20.25 -15.68 -35.96
N LEU A 70 20.46 -16.48 -37.01
CA LEU A 70 20.92 -17.86 -36.86
C LEU A 70 22.44 -17.87 -36.97
N MET A 71 23.10 -18.35 -35.93
CA MET A 71 24.57 -18.37 -35.83
C MET A 71 25.08 -19.79 -35.55
N PRO A 72 26.28 -20.15 -36.05
CA PRO A 72 26.92 -21.42 -35.71
C PRO A 72 27.35 -21.42 -34.22
N PRO A 73 27.41 -22.60 -33.56
CA PRO A 73 27.75 -22.72 -32.14
C PRO A 73 29.11 -22.16 -31.75
N GLU A 74 30.05 -22.08 -32.71
CA GLU A 74 31.40 -21.55 -32.48
C GLU A 74 31.45 -20.03 -32.29
N SER A 75 30.47 -19.31 -32.84
CA SER A 75 30.38 -17.85 -32.73
C SER A 75 29.58 -17.38 -31.52
N ILE A 76 28.99 -18.29 -30.72
CA ILE A 76 28.19 -17.96 -29.54
C ILE A 76 29.13 -17.73 -28.35
N GLU A 77 29.02 -16.55 -27.74
CA GLU A 77 29.86 -16.15 -26.59
C GLU A 77 29.12 -16.30 -25.26
N PHE A 78 27.81 -16.06 -25.26
CA PHE A 78 26.94 -16.15 -24.08
C PHE A 78 25.64 -16.88 -24.39
N MET A 79 24.99 -17.33 -23.35
CA MET A 79 23.67 -17.95 -23.38
C MET A 79 22.79 -17.39 -22.27
N ASP A 80 21.52 -17.15 -22.53
CA ASP A 80 20.53 -16.75 -21.53
C ASP A 80 20.45 -17.81 -20.43
N VAL A 81 20.26 -17.35 -19.18
CA VAL A 81 20.09 -18.25 -18.02
C VAL A 81 18.70 -18.87 -18.03
N SER A 82 17.68 -18.10 -18.42
CA SER A 82 16.28 -18.54 -18.44
C SER A 82 15.49 -17.80 -19.52
N PRO A 83 14.47 -18.45 -20.15
CA PRO A 83 13.56 -17.78 -21.08
C PRO A 83 12.81 -16.57 -20.45
N LYS A 84 12.56 -16.61 -19.15
CA LYS A 84 11.93 -15.52 -18.39
C LYS A 84 12.74 -14.22 -18.36
N GLN A 85 14.01 -14.29 -18.68
CA GLN A 85 14.92 -13.14 -18.72
C GLN A 85 14.57 -12.14 -19.83
N ILE A 86 13.99 -12.63 -20.94
CA ILE A 86 13.66 -11.82 -22.12
C ILE A 86 12.41 -10.99 -21.91
N VAL A 87 11.44 -11.51 -21.17
CA VAL A 87 10.14 -10.87 -20.96
C VAL A 87 10.17 -9.85 -19.83
N SER A 88 9.29 -8.84 -19.91
CA SER A 88 9.09 -7.88 -18.82
C SER A 88 8.45 -8.56 -17.60
N ILE A 89 8.49 -7.89 -16.45
CA ILE A 89 7.86 -8.40 -15.20
C ILE A 89 6.38 -8.66 -15.42
N ALA A 90 5.67 -7.70 -16.05
CA ALA A 90 4.23 -7.84 -16.29
C ALA A 90 3.92 -9.00 -17.26
N ALA A 91 4.70 -9.17 -18.33
CA ALA A 91 4.55 -10.29 -19.24
C ALA A 91 4.87 -11.64 -18.57
N SER A 92 5.80 -11.67 -17.62
CA SER A 92 6.14 -12.90 -16.89
C SER A 92 5.06 -13.37 -15.91
N LEU A 93 4.06 -12.53 -15.62
CA LEU A 93 2.89 -12.87 -14.81
C LEU A 93 1.74 -13.49 -15.63
N ILE A 94 1.85 -13.53 -16.96
CA ILE A 94 0.83 -14.10 -17.84
C ILE A 94 1.07 -15.61 -17.96
N PRO A 95 0.16 -16.46 -17.47
CA PRO A 95 0.26 -17.91 -17.68
C PRO A 95 -0.02 -18.24 -19.14
N PHE A 96 0.61 -19.31 -19.67
CA PHE A 96 0.47 -19.73 -21.07
C PHE A 96 0.74 -18.63 -22.09
N LEU A 97 1.73 -17.77 -21.79
CA LEU A 97 2.12 -16.65 -22.65
C LEU A 97 2.47 -17.09 -24.08
N GLU A 98 3.06 -18.28 -24.22
CA GLU A 98 3.45 -18.90 -25.50
C GLU A 98 2.24 -19.22 -26.41
N HIS A 99 1.04 -19.27 -25.87
CA HIS A 99 -0.21 -19.53 -26.64
C HIS A 99 -0.93 -18.24 -27.04
N ASP A 100 -0.38 -17.09 -26.74
CA ASP A 100 -0.95 -15.79 -27.05
C ASP A 100 -0.15 -15.09 -28.16
N ASP A 101 -0.85 -14.40 -29.06
CA ASP A 101 -0.22 -13.48 -30.02
C ASP A 101 0.52 -12.35 -29.27
N ALA A 102 1.66 -11.93 -29.82
CA ALA A 102 2.49 -10.89 -29.23
C ALA A 102 1.76 -9.57 -28.98
N ASN A 103 0.87 -9.16 -29.90
CA ASN A 103 0.08 -7.94 -29.76
C ASN A 103 -0.89 -8.03 -28.57
N ARG A 104 -1.52 -9.21 -28.38
CA ARG A 104 -2.44 -9.43 -27.25
C ARG A 104 -1.72 -9.59 -25.93
N ALA A 105 -0.57 -10.25 -25.92
CA ALA A 105 0.28 -10.31 -24.75
C ALA A 105 0.75 -8.92 -24.30
N LEU A 106 1.09 -8.03 -25.24
CA LEU A 106 1.43 -6.63 -24.94
C LEU A 106 0.25 -5.89 -24.33
N MET A 107 -0.96 -6.05 -24.89
CA MET A 107 -2.17 -5.43 -24.32
C MET A 107 -2.47 -5.95 -22.92
N GLY A 108 -2.39 -7.27 -22.69
CA GLY A 108 -2.57 -7.90 -21.38
C GLY A 108 -1.57 -7.40 -20.35
N SER A 109 -0.29 -7.36 -20.71
CA SER A 109 0.79 -6.84 -19.88
C SER A 109 0.55 -5.37 -19.47
N ASN A 110 0.11 -4.52 -20.40
CA ASN A 110 -0.20 -3.13 -20.11
C ASN A 110 -1.43 -2.97 -19.21
N MET A 111 -2.48 -3.78 -19.40
CA MET A 111 -3.69 -3.73 -18.59
C MET A 111 -3.48 -4.24 -17.16
N GLN A 112 -2.60 -5.22 -16.93
CA GLN A 112 -2.23 -5.63 -15.57
C GLN A 112 -1.69 -4.47 -14.74
N ARG A 113 -0.94 -3.54 -15.35
CA ARG A 113 -0.39 -2.35 -14.67
C ARG A 113 -1.45 -1.29 -14.34
N GLN A 114 -2.65 -1.38 -14.92
CA GLN A 114 -3.77 -0.46 -14.71
C GLN A 114 -4.85 -1.05 -13.80
N ALA A 115 -4.62 -2.23 -13.24
CA ALA A 115 -5.57 -2.89 -12.36
C ALA A 115 -5.76 -2.09 -11.07
N VAL A 116 -7.01 -1.82 -10.71
CA VAL A 116 -7.38 -1.12 -9.47
C VAL A 116 -7.48 -2.15 -8.34
N PRO A 117 -6.90 -1.88 -7.15
CA PRO A 117 -7.04 -2.75 -6.00
C PRO A 117 -8.50 -2.95 -5.61
N THR A 118 -8.93 -4.19 -5.49
CA THR A 118 -10.29 -4.54 -5.04
C THR A 118 -10.35 -4.64 -3.52
N LEU A 119 -11.56 -4.52 -2.96
CA LEU A 119 -11.81 -4.64 -1.53
C LEU A 119 -11.40 -6.02 -1.00
N LEU A 120 -11.76 -7.06 -1.74
CA LEU A 120 -11.38 -8.45 -1.50
C LEU A 120 -10.36 -8.85 -2.56
N ALA A 121 -9.14 -9.13 -2.14
CA ALA A 121 -8.12 -9.65 -3.04
C ALA A 121 -8.26 -11.17 -3.14
N ASP A 122 -8.23 -11.71 -4.36
CA ASP A 122 -8.31 -13.13 -4.64
C ASP A 122 -7.09 -13.57 -5.45
N LYS A 123 -6.32 -14.53 -4.92
CA LYS A 123 -5.13 -14.99 -5.62
C LYS A 123 -5.51 -15.76 -6.88
N PRO A 124 -4.76 -15.64 -7.98
CA PRO A 124 -5.05 -16.35 -9.20
C PRO A 124 -4.93 -17.85 -8.99
N LEU A 125 -5.92 -18.62 -9.47
CA LEU A 125 -5.90 -20.09 -9.45
C LEU A 125 -4.78 -20.65 -10.33
N VAL A 126 -4.49 -19.98 -11.44
CA VAL A 126 -3.40 -20.30 -12.37
C VAL A 126 -2.41 -19.15 -12.39
N GLY A 127 -1.19 -19.42 -11.98
CA GLY A 127 -0.11 -18.44 -11.91
C GLY A 127 1.18 -18.96 -12.54
N THR A 128 2.20 -18.10 -12.56
CA THR A 128 3.52 -18.41 -13.14
C THR A 128 4.59 -18.65 -12.08
N GLY A 129 4.28 -18.48 -10.80
CA GLY A 129 5.24 -18.51 -9.69
C GLY A 129 5.99 -17.19 -9.47
N MET A 130 5.77 -16.19 -10.31
CA MET A 130 6.35 -14.84 -10.13
C MET A 130 5.55 -14.00 -9.14
N GLU A 131 4.31 -14.33 -8.88
CA GLU A 131 3.37 -13.54 -8.07
C GLU A 131 3.91 -13.27 -6.67
N ARG A 132 4.44 -14.31 -6.00
CA ARG A 132 5.03 -14.17 -4.66
C ARG A 132 6.24 -13.26 -4.66
N LYS A 133 7.14 -13.45 -5.63
CA LYS A 133 8.37 -12.66 -5.72
C LYS A 133 8.07 -11.19 -6.01
N VAL A 134 7.14 -10.92 -6.91
CA VAL A 134 6.71 -9.55 -7.24
C VAL A 134 6.04 -8.89 -6.03
N ALA A 135 5.18 -9.59 -5.29
CA ALA A 135 4.51 -9.06 -4.10
C ALA A 135 5.54 -8.66 -3.02
N VAL A 136 6.53 -9.51 -2.77
CA VAL A 136 7.60 -9.24 -1.78
C VAL A 136 8.49 -8.07 -2.23
N ASP A 137 9.00 -8.10 -3.47
CA ASP A 137 9.94 -7.11 -3.97
C ASP A 137 9.31 -5.73 -4.21
N SER A 138 8.00 -5.66 -4.40
CA SER A 138 7.26 -4.39 -4.53
C SER A 138 7.18 -3.59 -3.22
N GLY A 139 7.45 -4.22 -2.07
CA GLY A 139 7.34 -3.59 -0.76
C GLY A 139 5.90 -3.30 -0.30
N VAL A 140 4.89 -3.83 -1.01
CA VAL A 140 3.48 -3.72 -0.63
C VAL A 140 3.16 -4.62 0.56
N THR A 141 3.80 -5.79 0.62
CA THR A 141 3.74 -6.72 1.74
C THR A 141 4.84 -6.43 2.75
N ILE A 142 4.56 -6.69 4.02
CA ILE A 142 5.57 -6.60 5.08
C ILE A 142 6.20 -7.97 5.26
N VAL A 143 7.52 -7.99 5.26
CA VAL A 143 8.34 -9.21 5.34
C VAL A 143 9.16 -9.21 6.63
N ALA A 144 9.31 -10.37 7.25
CA ALA A 144 10.10 -10.55 8.46
C ALA A 144 11.58 -10.24 8.21
N ARG A 145 12.14 -9.36 9.04
CA ARG A 145 13.57 -9.00 9.02
C ARG A 145 14.44 -10.07 9.68
N ARG A 146 13.91 -10.66 10.74
CA ARG A 146 14.55 -11.71 11.56
C ARG A 146 13.52 -12.80 11.87
N GLY A 147 13.99 -13.99 12.18
CA GLY A 147 13.15 -15.09 12.64
C GLY A 147 12.73 -14.91 14.10
N GLY A 148 11.59 -15.50 14.47
CA GLY A 148 11.07 -15.42 15.83
C GLY A 148 9.65 -15.94 15.99
N ILE A 149 9.07 -15.63 17.15
CA ILE A 149 7.69 -16.00 17.49
C ILE A 149 6.84 -14.72 17.54
N VAL A 150 5.65 -14.79 17.01
CA VAL A 150 4.68 -13.69 17.07
C VAL A 150 4.18 -13.55 18.51
N ASP A 151 4.50 -12.45 19.15
CA ASP A 151 4.09 -12.14 20.52
C ASP A 151 2.70 -11.50 20.57
N SER A 152 2.46 -10.49 19.74
CA SER A 152 1.16 -9.83 19.66
C SER A 152 0.83 -9.40 18.24
N VAL A 153 -0.47 -9.43 17.91
CA VAL A 153 -1.02 -8.99 16.63
C VAL A 153 -2.17 -8.05 16.88
N ASP A 154 -2.11 -6.90 16.27
CA ASP A 154 -3.08 -5.84 16.34
C ASP A 154 -3.41 -5.35 14.92
N ALA A 155 -4.50 -4.62 14.73
CA ALA A 155 -4.84 -4.04 13.44
C ALA A 155 -3.80 -3.06 12.92
N SER A 156 -3.08 -2.38 13.83
CA SER A 156 -2.08 -1.34 13.52
C SER A 156 -0.64 -1.83 13.54
N ARG A 157 -0.34 -2.95 14.22
CA ARG A 157 1.02 -3.46 14.37
C ARG A 157 1.08 -4.96 14.60
N VAL A 158 2.23 -5.53 14.28
CA VAL A 158 2.61 -6.91 14.61
C VAL A 158 3.94 -6.86 15.36
N VAL A 159 4.01 -7.56 16.48
CA VAL A 159 5.20 -7.65 17.34
C VAL A 159 5.74 -9.06 17.28
N ILE A 160 7.03 -9.20 16.97
CA ILE A 160 7.71 -10.48 16.86
C ILE A 160 8.85 -10.50 17.87
N ALA A 161 8.82 -11.46 18.79
CA ALA A 161 9.94 -11.77 19.66
C ALA A 161 10.99 -12.56 18.87
N VAL A 162 12.15 -11.99 18.67
CA VAL A 162 13.25 -12.55 17.86
C VAL A 162 13.90 -13.71 18.58
N ASP A 163 14.24 -14.77 17.85
CA ASP A 163 14.94 -15.92 18.39
C ASP A 163 16.30 -15.55 18.98
N ASP A 164 16.64 -16.14 20.11
CA ASP A 164 17.91 -15.88 20.82
C ASP A 164 19.15 -16.14 19.93
N ALA A 165 19.04 -16.98 18.91
CA ALA A 165 20.12 -17.29 17.96
C ALA A 165 20.41 -16.13 16.97
N GLU A 166 19.39 -15.34 16.61
CA GLU A 166 19.52 -14.18 15.72
C GLU A 166 19.61 -12.85 16.48
N ALA A 167 19.44 -12.88 17.79
CA ALA A 167 19.49 -11.70 18.63
C ALA A 167 20.96 -11.26 18.87
N ILE A 168 21.26 -10.02 18.52
CA ILE A 168 22.57 -9.39 18.79
C ILE A 168 22.53 -8.78 20.18
N THR A 169 23.58 -9.04 20.98
CA THR A 169 23.69 -8.47 22.33
C THR A 169 23.71 -6.94 22.28
N GLY A 170 22.72 -6.30 22.91
CA GLY A 170 22.58 -4.84 22.91
C GLY A 170 21.59 -4.29 21.90
N GLU A 171 21.00 -5.12 21.02
CA GLU A 171 19.87 -4.76 20.19
C GLU A 171 18.54 -5.17 20.84
N SER A 172 17.45 -4.52 20.41
CA SER A 172 16.10 -4.94 20.79
C SER A 172 15.85 -6.37 20.33
N GLY A 173 15.37 -7.22 21.22
CA GLY A 173 14.96 -8.56 20.93
C GLY A 173 13.55 -8.68 20.37
N VAL A 174 12.93 -7.56 20.08
CA VAL A 174 11.58 -7.49 19.53
C VAL A 174 11.61 -6.65 18.27
N ASP A 175 11.00 -7.15 17.20
CA ASP A 175 10.74 -6.41 15.99
C ASP A 175 9.28 -5.95 15.96
N ILE A 176 9.08 -4.64 15.83
CA ILE A 176 7.76 -4.03 15.72
C ILE A 176 7.52 -3.64 14.26
N TYR A 177 6.45 -4.18 13.67
CA TYR A 177 6.01 -3.90 12.31
C TYR A 177 4.72 -3.10 12.35
N ASN A 178 4.78 -1.82 11.96
CA ASN A 178 3.60 -0.96 11.87
C ASN A 178 2.90 -1.19 10.53
N LEU A 179 1.58 -1.38 10.58
CA LEU A 179 0.74 -1.62 9.41
C LEU A 179 0.13 -0.30 8.92
N THR A 180 0.21 -0.05 7.63
CA THR A 180 -0.45 1.10 7.00
C THR A 180 -1.95 0.81 6.88
N LYS A 181 -2.79 1.70 7.43
CA LYS A 181 -4.25 1.54 7.45
C LYS A 181 -4.92 2.66 6.69
N TYR A 182 -5.75 2.31 5.71
CA TYR A 182 -6.65 3.19 4.97
C TYR A 182 -6.06 4.53 4.53
N THR A 183 -4.85 4.51 3.99
CA THR A 183 -4.20 5.70 3.46
C THR A 183 -4.48 5.87 1.97
N ARG A 184 -4.51 7.12 1.52
CA ARG A 184 -4.69 7.46 0.12
C ARG A 184 -3.39 7.24 -0.66
N SER A 185 -3.46 6.55 -1.79
CA SER A 185 -2.38 6.50 -2.77
C SER A 185 -2.39 7.73 -3.70
N ASN A 186 -1.34 7.91 -4.50
CA ASN A 186 -1.29 8.98 -5.51
C ASN A 186 -2.40 8.89 -6.57
N GLN A 187 -2.96 7.69 -6.79
CA GLN A 187 -4.06 7.42 -7.72
C GLN A 187 -5.43 7.37 -7.03
N ASN A 188 -5.56 7.91 -5.83
CA ASN A 188 -6.77 7.88 -5.01
C ASN A 188 -7.24 6.48 -4.58
N THR A 189 -6.44 5.46 -4.75
CA THR A 189 -6.76 4.11 -4.29
C THR A 189 -6.47 3.96 -2.80
N CYS A 190 -7.17 3.03 -2.15
CA CYS A 190 -6.98 2.75 -0.73
C CYS A 190 -5.79 1.81 -0.51
N ILE A 191 -4.86 2.21 0.32
CA ILE A 191 -3.77 1.36 0.81
C ILE A 191 -4.15 0.89 2.21
N ASN A 192 -4.31 -0.41 2.37
CA ASN A 192 -4.63 -1.03 3.64
C ASN A 192 -3.87 -2.35 3.78
N GLN A 193 -3.11 -2.50 4.86
CA GLN A 193 -2.36 -3.71 5.15
C GLN A 193 -3.11 -4.56 6.19
N ARG A 194 -3.11 -5.89 5.98
CA ARG A 194 -3.79 -6.85 6.85
C ARG A 194 -2.78 -7.87 7.35
N PRO A 195 -2.70 -8.16 8.66
CA PRO A 195 -1.83 -9.21 9.18
C PRO A 195 -2.31 -10.59 8.70
N LEU A 196 -1.36 -11.45 8.34
CA LEU A 196 -1.61 -12.85 7.98
C LEU A 196 -1.36 -13.79 9.15
N VAL A 197 -0.49 -13.37 10.06
CA VAL A 197 0.03 -14.17 11.16
C VAL A 197 -0.86 -14.08 12.39
N LYS A 198 -0.80 -15.10 13.24
CA LYS A 198 -1.49 -15.18 14.52
C LYS A 198 -0.48 -15.22 15.66
N VAL A 199 -0.94 -14.85 16.85
CA VAL A 199 -0.12 -14.94 18.07
C VAL A 199 0.32 -16.39 18.28
N GLY A 200 1.63 -16.58 18.50
CA GLY A 200 2.27 -17.87 18.69
C GLY A 200 2.81 -18.53 17.42
N ASP A 201 2.59 -17.94 16.23
CA ASP A 201 3.17 -18.48 14.99
C ASP A 201 4.69 -18.31 14.99
N LEU A 202 5.39 -19.35 14.48
CA LEU A 202 6.82 -19.33 14.21
C LEU A 202 7.06 -18.70 12.83
N ILE A 203 7.96 -17.73 12.76
CA ILE A 203 8.28 -17.00 11.53
C ILE A 203 9.77 -17.12 11.26
N GLU A 204 10.11 -17.36 10.00
CA GLU A 204 11.49 -17.32 9.52
C GLU A 204 11.77 -15.97 8.83
N LYS A 205 13.05 -15.63 8.76
CA LYS A 205 13.49 -14.44 8.01
C LYS A 205 13.07 -14.53 6.54
N GLY A 206 12.34 -13.53 6.06
CA GLY A 206 11.84 -13.47 4.70
C GLY A 206 10.39 -13.93 4.52
N ASP A 207 9.73 -14.39 5.59
CA ASP A 207 8.30 -14.70 5.55
C ASP A 207 7.44 -13.45 5.49
N VAL A 208 6.31 -13.55 4.81
CA VAL A 208 5.35 -12.46 4.69
C VAL A 208 4.48 -12.41 5.94
N ILE A 209 4.53 -11.29 6.65
CA ILE A 209 3.77 -11.05 7.88
C ILE A 209 2.41 -10.44 7.59
N SER A 210 2.34 -9.55 6.60
CA SER A 210 1.14 -8.79 6.27
C SER A 210 0.95 -8.64 4.78
N ASP A 211 -0.28 -8.84 4.32
CA ASP A 211 -0.71 -8.50 2.97
C ASP A 211 -0.98 -6.99 2.84
N GLY A 212 -0.75 -6.47 1.64
CA GLY A 212 -1.09 -5.10 1.26
C GLY A 212 -2.20 -5.03 0.21
N ALA A 213 -2.25 -3.91 -0.51
CA ALA A 213 -3.19 -3.74 -1.61
C ALA A 213 -2.88 -4.74 -2.75
N SER A 214 -3.91 -5.33 -3.35
CA SER A 214 -3.79 -6.32 -4.42
C SER A 214 -2.89 -7.51 -4.11
N THR A 215 -2.84 -7.94 -2.86
CA THR A 215 -2.12 -9.14 -2.44
C THR A 215 -3.01 -10.04 -1.59
N SER A 216 -2.81 -11.35 -1.68
CA SER A 216 -3.51 -12.37 -0.92
C SER A 216 -2.55 -13.49 -0.57
N LEU A 217 -2.42 -13.81 0.73
CA LEU A 217 -1.50 -14.83 1.26
C LEU A 217 -0.04 -14.66 0.78
N GLY A 218 0.41 -13.42 0.67
CA GLY A 218 1.77 -13.08 0.23
C GLY A 218 1.98 -13.19 -1.28
N GLU A 219 0.94 -13.44 -2.07
CA GLU A 219 1.00 -13.49 -3.53
C GLU A 219 0.25 -12.32 -4.16
N LEU A 220 0.67 -11.91 -5.35
CA LEU A 220 0.02 -10.85 -6.10
C LEU A 220 -1.38 -11.29 -6.56
N ALA A 221 -2.40 -10.49 -6.21
CA ALA A 221 -3.81 -10.74 -6.48
C ALA A 221 -4.45 -9.48 -7.06
N ILE A 222 -4.27 -9.25 -8.36
CA ILE A 222 -4.72 -8.03 -9.06
C ILE A 222 -6.16 -8.10 -9.57
N GLY A 223 -6.84 -9.24 -9.43
CA GLY A 223 -8.19 -9.46 -9.95
C GLY A 223 -8.97 -10.48 -9.15
N GLN A 224 -9.98 -11.06 -9.79
CA GLN A 224 -10.90 -12.03 -9.22
C GLN A 224 -10.99 -13.28 -10.09
N ASN A 225 -11.23 -14.43 -9.48
CA ASN A 225 -11.50 -15.68 -10.18
C ASN A 225 -13.00 -15.82 -10.43
N LEU A 226 -13.41 -15.97 -11.69
CA LEU A 226 -14.81 -16.04 -12.09
C LEU A 226 -15.10 -17.30 -12.91
N LEU A 227 -16.30 -17.85 -12.77
CA LEU A 227 -16.79 -18.90 -13.64
C LEU A 227 -17.28 -18.28 -14.96
N VAL A 228 -16.64 -18.64 -16.07
CA VAL A 228 -16.84 -18.02 -17.39
C VAL A 228 -17.57 -18.99 -18.33
N ALA A 229 -18.56 -18.47 -19.09
CA ALA A 229 -19.13 -19.15 -20.23
C ALA A 229 -18.77 -18.41 -21.54
N PHE A 230 -18.31 -19.14 -22.54
CA PHE A 230 -18.09 -18.62 -23.89
C PHE A 230 -19.28 -19.01 -24.78
N MET A 231 -20.25 -18.14 -24.88
CA MET A 231 -21.46 -18.34 -25.68
C MET A 231 -22.10 -17.01 -26.05
N PRO A 232 -22.82 -16.91 -27.21
CA PRO A 232 -23.62 -15.72 -27.51
C PRO A 232 -24.82 -15.65 -26.56
N TRP A 233 -25.15 -14.45 -26.07
CA TRP A 233 -26.27 -14.22 -25.16
C TRP A 233 -27.13 -13.04 -25.61
N ASN A 234 -28.21 -13.31 -26.30
CA ASN A 234 -29.22 -12.32 -26.74
C ASN A 234 -28.65 -11.01 -27.34
N GLY A 235 -27.44 -11.06 -27.89
CA GLY A 235 -26.75 -9.89 -28.44
C GLY A 235 -26.09 -8.97 -27.40
N PHE A 236 -26.29 -9.17 -26.08
CA PHE A 236 -25.73 -8.32 -25.04
C PHE A 236 -24.22 -8.47 -24.86
N ASN A 237 -23.62 -9.50 -25.41
CA ASN A 237 -22.16 -9.73 -25.41
C ASN A 237 -21.58 -9.64 -26.84
N PHE A 238 -22.20 -8.85 -27.71
CA PHE A 238 -21.68 -8.61 -29.06
C PHE A 238 -20.32 -7.90 -29.02
N GLU A 239 -19.38 -8.35 -29.86
CA GLU A 239 -17.98 -7.89 -29.86
C GLU A 239 -17.30 -8.02 -28.47
N ASP A 240 -16.83 -6.90 -27.91
CA ASP A 240 -16.14 -6.83 -26.63
C ASP A 240 -17.07 -6.51 -25.45
N SER A 241 -18.39 -6.60 -25.65
CA SER A 241 -19.34 -6.43 -24.57
C SER A 241 -19.35 -7.65 -23.65
N ILE A 242 -19.46 -7.38 -22.37
CA ILE A 242 -19.40 -8.39 -21.30
C ILE A 242 -20.68 -8.36 -20.51
N LEU A 243 -21.23 -9.54 -20.25
CA LEU A 243 -22.39 -9.72 -19.40
C LEU A 243 -21.94 -10.36 -18.09
N ILE A 244 -22.32 -9.76 -16.97
CA ILE A 244 -21.99 -10.25 -15.63
C ILE A 244 -23.23 -10.58 -14.81
N SER A 245 -23.09 -11.54 -13.91
CA SER A 245 -24.10 -11.93 -12.92
C SER A 245 -24.21 -10.89 -11.80
N GLU A 246 -25.42 -10.66 -11.32
CA GLU A 246 -25.69 -9.84 -10.14
C GLU A 246 -24.97 -10.38 -8.90
N ARG A 247 -24.72 -11.69 -8.80
CA ARG A 247 -23.94 -12.31 -7.72
C ARG A 247 -22.57 -11.67 -7.55
N VAL A 248 -21.88 -11.33 -8.64
CA VAL A 248 -20.55 -10.69 -8.62
C VAL A 248 -20.60 -9.32 -7.91
N VAL A 249 -21.70 -8.58 -8.10
CA VAL A 249 -21.92 -7.29 -7.45
C VAL A 249 -22.34 -7.46 -5.99
N GLN A 250 -23.21 -8.43 -5.70
CA GLN A 250 -23.69 -8.73 -4.34
C GLN A 250 -22.57 -9.21 -3.42
N GLU A 251 -21.64 -10.03 -3.94
CA GLU A 251 -20.47 -10.50 -3.22
C GLU A 251 -19.31 -9.48 -3.16
N ASP A 252 -19.52 -8.25 -3.64
CA ASP A 252 -18.51 -7.17 -3.67
C ASP A 252 -17.17 -7.58 -4.35
N ARG A 253 -17.19 -8.49 -5.32
CA ARG A 253 -15.95 -9.05 -5.91
C ARG A 253 -15.06 -8.03 -6.59
N PHE A 254 -15.61 -7.10 -7.36
CA PHE A 254 -14.87 -6.02 -8.02
C PHE A 254 -15.07 -4.66 -7.35
N THR A 255 -15.63 -4.63 -6.17
CA THR A 255 -15.82 -3.39 -5.42
C THR A 255 -14.48 -2.80 -5.02
N THR A 256 -14.32 -1.51 -5.22
CA THR A 256 -13.10 -0.75 -4.92
C THR A 256 -13.39 0.36 -3.93
N ILE A 257 -12.38 0.72 -3.13
CA ILE A 257 -12.44 1.88 -2.25
C ILE A 257 -11.50 2.94 -2.82
N HIS A 258 -12.04 4.13 -3.05
CA HIS A 258 -11.29 5.30 -3.46
C HIS A 258 -11.29 6.32 -2.34
N ILE A 259 -10.14 6.93 -2.07
CA ILE A 259 -10.02 8.01 -1.10
C ILE A 259 -9.79 9.30 -1.88
N GLU A 260 -10.83 10.11 -1.98
CA GLU A 260 -10.79 11.40 -2.68
C GLU A 260 -10.39 12.50 -1.70
N GLU A 261 -9.47 13.37 -2.12
CA GLU A 261 -9.06 14.55 -1.37
C GLU A 261 -9.79 15.77 -1.94
N LEU A 262 -10.64 16.38 -1.13
CA LEU A 262 -11.33 17.61 -1.45
C LEU A 262 -10.76 18.73 -0.58
N GLN A 263 -10.33 19.84 -1.22
CA GLN A 263 -9.71 20.96 -0.51
C GLN A 263 -10.55 22.23 -0.60
N CYS A 264 -10.66 22.92 0.53
CA CYS A 264 -11.22 24.25 0.65
C CYS A 264 -10.12 25.23 1.06
N ILE A 265 -10.00 26.33 0.34
CA ILE A 265 -8.99 27.35 0.58
C ILE A 265 -9.69 28.66 0.93
N ALA A 266 -9.38 29.23 2.08
CA ALA A 266 -9.78 30.59 2.46
C ALA A 266 -8.66 31.57 2.14
N ARG A 267 -8.96 32.59 1.35
CA ARG A 267 -8.02 33.58 0.87
C ARG A 267 -8.33 34.95 1.44
N ASP A 268 -7.31 35.78 1.51
CA ASP A 268 -7.49 37.22 1.74
C ASP A 268 -7.84 37.89 0.41
N THR A 269 -9.01 38.53 0.36
CA THR A 269 -9.49 39.22 -0.84
C THR A 269 -9.54 40.72 -0.60
N LYS A 270 -9.56 41.50 -1.68
CA LYS A 270 -9.64 42.99 -1.62
C LYS A 270 -10.92 43.50 -0.91
N LEU A 271 -11.94 42.67 -0.79
CA LEU A 271 -13.24 43.02 -0.18
C LEU A 271 -13.35 42.55 1.28
N GLY A 272 -12.33 41.83 1.76
CA GLY A 272 -12.25 41.23 3.09
C GLY A 272 -11.73 39.79 3.02
N SER A 273 -11.39 39.24 4.15
CA SER A 273 -10.95 37.84 4.25
C SER A 273 -12.12 36.88 4.09
N GLU A 274 -11.88 35.75 3.39
CA GLU A 274 -12.82 34.63 3.39
C GLU A 274 -12.77 33.90 4.75
N GLU A 275 -13.89 33.48 5.25
CA GLU A 275 -14.00 32.79 6.54
C GLU A 275 -14.59 31.39 6.37
N ILE A 276 -14.08 30.44 7.17
CA ILE A 276 -14.62 29.10 7.29
C ILE A 276 -15.49 29.07 8.55
N THR A 277 -16.79 28.85 8.37
CA THR A 277 -17.77 28.91 9.45
C THR A 277 -18.99 28.01 9.17
N ALA A 278 -19.70 27.61 10.21
CA ALA A 278 -20.98 26.93 10.11
C ALA A 278 -22.15 27.91 9.82
N ASP A 279 -21.98 29.21 10.08
CA ASP A 279 -23.00 30.24 9.83
C ASP A 279 -23.01 30.63 8.34
N ILE A 280 -23.75 29.85 7.55
CA ILE A 280 -23.85 30.03 6.09
C ILE A 280 -25.24 30.60 5.76
N PRO A 281 -25.30 31.73 5.04
CA PRO A 281 -26.58 32.36 4.69
C PRO A 281 -27.37 31.46 3.72
N ASN A 282 -28.71 31.42 3.91
CA ASN A 282 -29.68 30.72 3.05
C ASN A 282 -29.50 29.19 2.98
N VAL A 283 -28.93 28.59 4.02
CA VAL A 283 -28.80 27.13 4.16
C VAL A 283 -29.67 26.68 5.34
N GLY A 284 -30.48 25.61 5.13
CA GLY A 284 -31.34 25.06 6.18
C GLY A 284 -30.56 24.21 7.18
N ASP A 285 -31.02 24.16 8.42
CA ASP A 285 -30.38 23.42 9.53
C ASP A 285 -30.12 21.94 9.22
N SER A 286 -30.94 21.34 8.37
CA SER A 286 -30.73 19.93 7.95
C SER A 286 -29.44 19.70 7.19
N ALA A 287 -28.99 20.67 6.41
CA ALA A 287 -27.74 20.60 5.66
C ALA A 287 -26.51 20.89 6.53
N LEU A 288 -26.71 21.58 7.65
CA LEU A 288 -25.65 21.94 8.60
C LEU A 288 -25.39 20.85 9.66
N ARG A 289 -26.27 19.86 9.80
CA ARG A 289 -26.16 18.79 10.82
C ARG A 289 -24.87 17.97 10.73
N LYS A 290 -24.25 17.92 9.56
CA LYS A 290 -23.01 17.16 9.31
C LYS A 290 -21.76 17.98 9.55
N LEU A 291 -21.91 19.26 9.89
CA LEU A 291 -20.82 20.19 10.20
C LEU A 291 -20.68 20.36 11.71
N ASP A 292 -19.46 20.58 12.15
CA ASP A 292 -19.16 21.01 13.51
C ASP A 292 -19.33 22.53 13.69
N GLU A 293 -19.08 23.05 14.88
CA GLU A 293 -19.19 24.48 15.18
C GLU A 293 -18.25 25.36 14.34
N SER A 294 -17.14 24.80 13.86
CA SER A 294 -16.18 25.47 12.96
C SER A 294 -16.58 25.41 11.49
N GLY A 295 -17.70 24.77 11.15
CA GLY A 295 -18.17 24.65 9.77
C GLY A 295 -17.50 23.54 8.96
N ILE A 296 -16.86 22.57 9.60
CA ILE A 296 -16.16 21.47 8.95
C ILE A 296 -16.92 20.16 9.22
N ALA A 297 -17.03 19.29 8.22
CA ALA A 297 -17.66 17.99 8.37
C ALA A 297 -16.92 17.13 9.42
N TYR A 298 -17.68 16.49 10.32
CA TYR A 298 -17.08 15.62 11.33
C TYR A 298 -16.61 14.29 10.73
N ILE A 299 -15.57 13.70 11.31
CA ILE A 299 -15.05 12.39 10.91
C ILE A 299 -16.11 11.32 11.17
N GLY A 300 -16.35 10.45 10.17
CA GLY A 300 -17.41 9.45 10.20
C GLY A 300 -18.75 9.91 9.63
N ALA A 301 -18.88 11.17 9.18
CA ALA A 301 -20.08 11.64 8.52
C ALA A 301 -20.29 10.94 7.17
N GLU A 302 -21.47 10.38 6.97
CA GLU A 302 -21.90 9.89 5.66
C GLU A 302 -22.46 11.06 4.85
N VAL A 303 -21.83 11.33 3.70
CA VAL A 303 -22.17 12.45 2.83
C VAL A 303 -22.59 11.98 1.45
N VAL A 304 -23.52 12.73 0.87
CA VAL A 304 -24.08 12.47 -0.46
C VAL A 304 -23.80 13.66 -1.35
N GLY A 305 -23.85 13.46 -2.66
CA GLY A 305 -23.63 14.54 -3.64
C GLY A 305 -24.50 15.79 -3.34
N GLY A 306 -23.84 16.94 -3.21
CA GLY A 306 -24.44 18.22 -2.85
C GLY A 306 -24.36 18.61 -1.38
N ASP A 307 -24.05 17.70 -0.46
CA ASP A 307 -23.83 18.01 0.96
C ASP A 307 -22.62 18.94 1.13
N ILE A 308 -22.66 19.76 2.19
CA ILE A 308 -21.58 20.68 2.53
C ILE A 308 -20.53 19.92 3.32
N LEU A 309 -19.27 20.00 2.89
CA LEU A 309 -18.10 19.45 3.61
C LEU A 309 -17.38 20.51 4.44
N VAL A 310 -17.25 21.72 3.88
CA VAL A 310 -16.63 22.84 4.56
C VAL A 310 -17.45 24.08 4.25
N GLY A 311 -18.01 24.70 5.27
CA GLY A 311 -18.73 25.95 5.15
C GLY A 311 -17.76 27.11 4.94
N LYS A 312 -17.91 27.84 3.85
CA LYS A 312 -17.09 29.00 3.54
C LYS A 312 -17.96 30.15 3.06
N ILE A 313 -17.70 31.32 3.58
CA ILE A 313 -18.34 32.57 3.18
C ILE A 313 -17.31 33.53 2.58
N THR A 314 -17.72 34.23 1.54
CA THR A 314 -16.88 35.25 0.87
C THR A 314 -17.59 36.59 0.95
N PRO A 315 -16.92 37.68 1.37
CA PRO A 315 -17.51 39.03 1.39
C PRO A 315 -17.94 39.48 -0.01
N LYS A 316 -19.12 40.09 -0.12
CA LYS A 316 -19.66 40.69 -1.36
C LYS A 316 -19.34 42.16 -1.43
N GLY A 317 -18.89 42.64 -2.61
CA GLY A 317 -18.83 44.05 -2.88
C GLY A 317 -20.22 44.65 -3.21
N GLU A 318 -20.43 45.91 -2.96
CA GLU A 318 -21.71 46.63 -3.21
C GLU A 318 -22.22 46.50 -4.64
N SER A 319 -21.34 46.32 -5.62
CA SER A 319 -21.68 46.13 -7.04
C SER A 319 -22.26 44.77 -7.38
N GLN A 320 -22.15 43.78 -6.49
CA GLN A 320 -22.63 42.41 -6.71
C GLN A 320 -23.98 42.09 -6.06
N LEU A 321 -24.55 43.04 -5.34
CA LEU A 321 -25.88 42.90 -4.75
C LEU A 321 -26.95 42.97 -5.83
N THR A 322 -27.86 42.00 -5.79
CA THR A 322 -29.06 42.04 -6.67
C THR A 322 -29.96 43.22 -6.28
N PRO A 323 -30.80 43.74 -7.21
CA PRO A 323 -31.72 44.83 -6.89
C PRO A 323 -32.64 44.53 -5.69
N GLU A 324 -33.01 43.25 -5.54
CA GLU A 324 -33.86 42.76 -4.43
C GLU A 324 -33.09 42.77 -3.10
N GLU A 325 -31.83 42.35 -3.08
CA GLU A 325 -30.95 42.42 -1.89
C GLU A 325 -30.68 43.86 -1.47
N LYS A 326 -30.50 44.80 -2.46
CA LYS A 326 -30.39 46.23 -2.16
C LYS A 326 -31.64 46.80 -1.51
N LEU A 327 -32.80 46.38 -1.97
CA LEU A 327 -34.11 46.78 -1.43
C LEU A 327 -34.33 46.21 -0.02
N LEU A 328 -34.01 44.95 0.21
CA LEU A 328 -34.04 44.31 1.52
C LEU A 328 -33.09 44.98 2.51
N ARG A 329 -31.90 45.37 2.10
CA ARG A 329 -30.93 46.12 2.92
C ARG A 329 -31.47 47.49 3.29
N ALA A 330 -32.14 48.17 2.36
CA ALA A 330 -32.75 49.49 2.60
C ALA A 330 -33.95 49.40 3.58
N ILE A 331 -34.69 48.29 3.59
CA ILE A 331 -35.91 48.12 4.44
C ILE A 331 -35.55 47.55 5.81
N PHE A 332 -34.69 46.56 5.89
CA PHE A 332 -34.38 45.80 7.10
C PHE A 332 -33.04 46.13 7.76
N GLY A 333 -32.28 47.13 7.22
CA GLY A 333 -30.96 47.52 7.71
C GLY A 333 -29.89 46.48 7.37
N GLU A 334 -28.73 46.57 8.05
CA GLU A 334 -27.52 45.77 7.77
C GLU A 334 -27.61 44.24 7.87
N LYS A 335 -28.80 43.70 8.10
CA LYS A 335 -29.00 42.24 8.24
C LYS A 335 -29.20 41.44 6.95
N ALA A 336 -29.18 42.11 5.78
CA ALA A 336 -29.03 41.38 4.50
C ALA A 336 -27.56 40.95 4.36
N SER A 337 -27.29 39.66 4.29
CA SER A 337 -25.96 39.07 4.33
C SER A 337 -25.02 39.73 3.31
N ASP A 338 -24.01 40.44 3.82
CA ASP A 338 -22.92 41.00 3.01
C ASP A 338 -21.96 39.91 2.48
N VAL A 339 -22.32 38.66 2.67
CA VAL A 339 -21.48 37.50 2.34
C VAL A 339 -22.20 36.57 1.37
N LYS A 340 -21.40 35.89 0.54
CA LYS A 340 -21.87 34.85 -0.41
C LYS A 340 -21.41 33.49 0.07
N ASP A 341 -22.30 32.49 -0.01
CA ASP A 341 -21.94 31.08 0.18
C ASP A 341 -21.00 30.60 -0.94
N THR A 342 -19.80 30.20 -0.55
CA THR A 342 -18.76 29.59 -1.40
C THR A 342 -18.26 28.28 -0.81
N SER A 343 -19.13 27.62 -0.04
CA SER A 343 -18.83 26.36 0.66
C SER A 343 -18.38 25.27 -0.27
N LEU A 344 -17.48 24.42 0.20
CA LEU A 344 -17.09 23.20 -0.49
C LEU A 344 -18.19 22.15 -0.33
N ARG A 345 -18.73 21.71 -1.46
CA ARG A 345 -19.76 20.66 -1.50
C ARG A 345 -19.24 19.40 -2.15
N VAL A 346 -19.84 18.27 -1.75
CA VAL A 346 -19.58 16.97 -2.39
C VAL A 346 -19.99 17.04 -3.86
N PRO A 347 -19.12 16.66 -4.82
CA PRO A 347 -19.48 16.58 -6.22
C PRO A 347 -20.68 15.68 -6.47
N SER A 348 -21.48 16.01 -7.49
CA SER A 348 -22.66 15.21 -7.85
C SER A 348 -22.25 13.78 -8.24
N GLY A 349 -23.01 12.79 -7.73
CA GLY A 349 -22.76 11.37 -8.01
C GLY A 349 -21.63 10.74 -7.16
N MET A 350 -21.15 11.46 -6.15
CA MET A 350 -20.17 10.95 -5.20
C MET A 350 -20.84 10.81 -3.82
N ASP A 351 -20.87 9.59 -3.31
CA ASP A 351 -21.39 9.26 -1.98
C ASP A 351 -20.28 8.58 -1.19
N GLY A 352 -20.08 8.97 0.06
CA GLY A 352 -19.01 8.39 0.84
C GLY A 352 -19.01 8.80 2.31
N THR A 353 -17.98 8.37 3.01
CA THR A 353 -17.77 8.64 4.43
C THR A 353 -16.52 9.47 4.63
N VAL A 354 -16.60 10.52 5.44
CA VAL A 354 -15.44 11.33 5.83
C VAL A 354 -14.54 10.51 6.75
N ILE A 355 -13.30 10.24 6.33
CA ILE A 355 -12.35 9.42 7.09
C ILE A 355 -11.31 10.25 7.83
N ASP A 356 -10.92 11.39 7.28
CA ASP A 356 -9.90 12.26 7.86
C ASP A 356 -10.14 13.72 7.45
N VAL A 357 -9.76 14.64 8.32
CA VAL A 357 -9.83 16.08 8.09
C VAL A 357 -8.55 16.73 8.56
N ARG A 358 -7.89 17.49 7.70
CA ARG A 358 -6.68 18.23 8.04
C ARG A 358 -6.88 19.72 7.82
N VAL A 359 -6.52 20.48 8.83
CA VAL A 359 -6.64 21.92 8.83
C VAL A 359 -5.23 22.54 8.86
N PHE A 360 -4.94 23.39 7.90
CA PHE A 360 -3.66 24.11 7.76
C PHE A 360 -3.91 25.61 7.93
N ALA A 361 -3.21 26.25 8.84
CA ALA A 361 -3.33 27.67 9.09
C ALA A 361 -1.99 28.37 8.87
N ARG A 362 -2.05 29.61 8.35
CA ARG A 362 -0.87 30.45 8.15
C ARG A 362 -0.39 31.02 9.48
N GLU A 363 0.92 31.22 9.61
CA GLU A 363 1.51 31.93 10.76
C GLU A 363 0.91 33.34 10.92
N GLY A 364 0.45 33.66 12.14
CA GLY A 364 -0.20 34.93 12.46
C GLY A 364 -1.72 34.95 12.35
N VAL A 365 -2.35 33.84 11.92
CA VAL A 365 -3.82 33.65 11.98
C VAL A 365 -4.14 32.88 13.26
N GLU A 366 -5.14 33.34 14.01
CA GLU A 366 -5.61 32.60 15.19
C GLU A 366 -6.13 31.22 14.77
N LYS A 367 -5.63 30.17 15.45
CA LYS A 367 -6.13 28.81 15.24
C LYS A 367 -7.48 28.67 15.90
N ASP A 368 -8.43 28.12 15.16
CA ASP A 368 -9.75 27.79 15.71
C ASP A 368 -9.65 26.70 16.77
N ASP A 369 -10.63 26.64 17.69
CA ASP A 369 -10.71 25.63 18.72
C ASP A 369 -10.67 24.21 18.13
N ARG A 370 -11.31 24.00 16.98
CA ARG A 370 -11.29 22.73 16.25
C ARG A 370 -9.91 22.34 15.73
N SER A 371 -9.15 23.31 15.22
CA SER A 371 -7.77 23.06 14.80
C SER A 371 -6.90 22.62 15.98
N ASN A 372 -7.06 23.28 17.12
CA ASN A 372 -6.36 22.93 18.35
C ASN A 372 -6.78 21.55 18.90
N GLU A 373 -8.04 21.19 18.79
CA GLU A 373 -8.55 19.87 19.15
C GLU A 373 -7.94 18.77 18.26
N ILE A 374 -7.93 18.96 16.94
CA ILE A 374 -7.35 18.00 15.99
C ILE A 374 -5.86 17.83 16.28
N GLU A 375 -5.10 18.93 16.41
CA GLU A 375 -3.68 18.88 16.72
C GLU A 375 -3.39 18.19 18.06
N SER A 376 -4.19 18.48 19.10
CA SER A 376 -4.02 17.85 20.41
C SER A 376 -4.35 16.37 20.38
N ALA A 377 -5.39 15.96 19.64
CA ALA A 377 -5.76 14.56 19.46
C ALA A 377 -4.69 13.78 18.69
N ASP A 378 -4.10 14.40 17.64
CA ASP A 378 -3.01 13.79 16.88
C ASP A 378 -1.75 13.62 17.73
N ILE A 379 -1.37 14.63 18.51
CA ILE A 379 -0.22 14.57 19.44
C ILE A 379 -0.45 13.48 20.49
N GLU A 380 -1.65 13.39 21.05
CA GLU A 380 -1.97 12.37 22.06
C GLU A 380 -1.98 10.97 21.47
N SER A 381 -2.49 10.80 20.25
CA SER A 381 -2.45 9.54 19.50
C SER A 381 -1.01 9.07 19.27
N VAL A 382 -0.15 9.95 18.74
CA VAL A 382 1.27 9.65 18.52
C VAL A 382 1.99 9.35 19.84
N ARG A 383 1.71 10.13 20.89
CA ARG A 383 2.28 9.91 22.23
C ARG A 383 1.89 8.54 22.79
N LYS A 384 0.63 8.15 22.65
CA LYS A 384 0.13 6.85 23.11
C LYS A 384 0.79 5.71 22.36
N ASP A 385 0.88 5.82 21.04
CA ASP A 385 1.51 4.81 20.18
C ASP A 385 3.01 4.63 20.52
N LEU A 386 3.75 5.73 20.62
CA LEU A 386 5.15 5.70 21.01
C LEU A 386 5.35 5.13 22.42
N LYS A 387 4.50 5.49 23.37
CA LYS A 387 4.56 4.95 24.73
C LYS A 387 4.31 3.44 24.77
N ASP A 388 3.37 2.95 23.98
CA ASP A 388 3.10 1.52 23.87
C ASP A 388 4.26 0.76 23.22
N GLN A 389 4.89 1.32 22.18
CA GLN A 389 6.08 0.77 21.56
C GLN A 389 7.25 0.71 22.56
N LEU A 390 7.48 1.79 23.31
CA LEU A 390 8.52 1.81 24.34
C LEU A 390 8.28 0.72 25.39
N ARG A 391 7.05 0.60 25.90
CA ARG A 391 6.70 -0.43 26.88
C ARG A 391 6.96 -1.85 26.38
N ILE A 392 6.68 -2.14 25.09
CA ILE A 392 6.94 -3.45 24.48
C ILE A 392 8.43 -3.75 24.48
N VAL A 393 9.26 -2.80 24.05
CA VAL A 393 10.72 -2.96 23.99
C VAL A 393 11.33 -3.05 25.39
N GLU A 394 10.86 -2.23 26.35
CA GLU A 394 11.28 -2.28 27.75
C GLU A 394 10.97 -3.65 28.37
N SER A 395 9.76 -4.16 28.15
CA SER A 395 9.36 -5.49 28.66
C SER A 395 10.29 -6.60 28.15
N ASP A 396 10.70 -6.55 26.88
CA ASP A 396 11.67 -7.52 26.35
C ASP A 396 13.04 -7.38 26.99
N ILE A 397 13.54 -6.15 27.13
CA ILE A 397 14.83 -5.89 27.79
C ILE A 397 14.80 -6.43 29.22
N PHE A 398 13.74 -6.17 29.98
CA PHE A 398 13.62 -6.67 31.36
C PHE A 398 13.47 -8.19 31.43
N ASN A 399 12.73 -8.83 30.51
CA ASN A 399 12.63 -10.28 30.40
C ASN A 399 14.00 -10.93 30.12
N ARG A 400 14.81 -10.33 29.27
CA ARG A 400 16.20 -10.78 29.00
C ARG A 400 17.12 -10.56 30.16
N LEU A 401 16.99 -9.42 30.85
CA LEU A 401 17.73 -9.13 32.09
C LEU A 401 17.34 -10.12 33.19
N GLU A 402 16.07 -10.47 33.35
CA GLU A 402 15.62 -11.49 34.30
C GLU A 402 16.31 -12.82 34.02
N LYS A 403 16.31 -13.29 32.77
CA LYS A 403 17.00 -14.52 32.34
C LYS A 403 18.50 -14.47 32.63
N LEU A 404 19.14 -13.31 32.43
CA LEU A 404 20.58 -13.11 32.69
C LEU A 404 20.92 -13.08 34.17
N LEU A 405 20.05 -12.49 35.00
CA LEU A 405 20.25 -12.30 36.43
C LEU A 405 19.86 -13.53 37.26
N LEU A 406 18.84 -14.31 36.82
CA LEU A 406 18.36 -15.48 37.57
C LEU A 406 19.47 -16.48 37.84
N ASN A 407 19.48 -17.01 39.08
CA ASN A 407 20.47 -17.98 39.59
C ASN A 407 21.93 -17.50 39.62
N LYS A 408 22.17 -16.20 39.44
CA LYS A 408 23.49 -15.60 39.57
C LYS A 408 23.70 -15.07 40.98
N THR A 409 24.96 -14.88 41.37
CA THR A 409 25.33 -14.30 42.66
C THR A 409 25.69 -12.83 42.49
N ALA A 410 24.99 -11.98 43.21
CA ALA A 410 25.24 -10.54 43.22
C ALA A 410 25.80 -10.07 44.57
N LYS A 411 26.59 -9.00 44.54
CA LYS A 411 26.99 -8.26 45.74
C LYS A 411 25.96 -7.14 45.98
N VAL A 412 25.14 -7.31 47.01
CA VAL A 412 24.24 -6.26 47.50
C VAL A 412 24.82 -5.71 48.81
N GLY A 413 25.53 -4.59 48.71
CA GLY A 413 26.27 -4.04 49.81
C GLY A 413 27.46 -4.93 50.24
N ARG A 414 27.49 -5.38 51.49
CA ARG A 414 28.55 -6.27 52.04
C ARG A 414 28.18 -7.77 52.00
N LYS A 415 26.97 -8.13 51.56
CA LYS A 415 26.50 -9.52 51.52
C LYS A 415 26.46 -10.03 50.08
N THR A 416 26.81 -11.30 49.88
CA THR A 416 26.61 -12.00 48.61
C THR A 416 25.27 -12.73 48.68
N VAL A 417 24.35 -12.40 47.78
CA VAL A 417 22.99 -12.97 47.73
C VAL A 417 22.81 -13.65 46.38
N LYS A 418 22.19 -14.82 46.37
CA LYS A 418 21.74 -15.47 45.13
C LYS A 418 20.48 -14.77 44.68
N ILE A 419 20.41 -14.40 43.40
CA ILE A 419 19.27 -13.72 42.83
C ILE A 419 18.21 -14.77 42.48
N ASP A 420 17.10 -14.73 43.22
CA ASP A 420 15.92 -15.53 42.98
C ASP A 420 14.80 -14.64 42.40
N LYS A 421 13.81 -15.24 41.77
CA LYS A 421 12.68 -14.52 41.14
C LYS A 421 11.93 -13.62 42.14
N ALA A 422 11.71 -14.10 43.33
CA ALA A 422 11.08 -13.35 44.43
C ALA A 422 11.83 -12.06 44.80
N LEU A 423 13.17 -12.08 44.71
CA LEU A 423 14.00 -10.90 44.98
C LEU A 423 13.84 -9.86 43.85
N LEU A 424 13.82 -10.30 42.58
CA LEU A 424 13.62 -9.41 41.43
C LEU A 424 12.23 -8.77 41.44
N GLU A 425 11.19 -9.53 41.75
CA GLU A 425 9.81 -9.02 41.86
C GLU A 425 9.63 -8.02 43.05
N SER A 426 10.45 -8.11 44.07
CA SER A 426 10.43 -7.16 45.19
C SER A 426 11.16 -5.83 44.94
N MET A 427 11.91 -5.76 43.84
CA MET A 427 12.68 -4.57 43.44
C MET A 427 12.04 -3.89 42.24
N GLU A 428 12.11 -2.57 42.18
CA GLU A 428 11.72 -1.83 40.95
C GLU A 428 12.64 -2.20 39.80
N GLU A 429 12.11 -2.42 38.63
CA GLU A 429 12.82 -2.88 37.42
C GLU A 429 14.04 -2.02 37.06
N HIS A 430 13.95 -0.71 37.23
CA HIS A 430 15.07 0.22 36.99
C HIS A 430 16.30 -0.05 37.91
N LYS A 431 16.10 -0.61 39.09
CA LYS A 431 17.17 -0.95 40.01
C LYS A 431 17.93 -2.22 39.63
N TRP A 432 17.42 -3.01 38.69
CA TRP A 432 18.09 -4.21 38.20
C TRP A 432 19.41 -3.88 37.49
N PHE A 433 19.51 -2.74 36.86
CA PHE A 433 20.76 -2.27 36.23
C PHE A 433 21.87 -1.90 37.24
N GLU A 434 21.53 -1.62 38.48
CA GLU A 434 22.49 -1.28 39.54
C GLU A 434 23.12 -2.51 40.21
N ILE A 435 22.64 -3.71 39.89
CA ILE A 435 23.10 -4.96 40.46
C ILE A 435 24.51 -5.28 39.94
N LYS A 436 25.49 -5.42 40.85
CA LYS A 436 26.85 -5.81 40.49
C LYS A 436 27.05 -7.31 40.67
N LEU A 437 27.23 -8.00 39.54
CA LEU A 437 27.51 -9.43 39.50
C LEU A 437 29.01 -9.71 39.78
N GLN A 438 29.33 -10.92 40.26
CA GLN A 438 30.70 -11.32 40.46
C GLN A 438 31.50 -11.53 39.17
N ASN A 439 30.81 -11.83 38.06
CA ASN A 439 31.42 -12.09 36.75
C ASN A 439 31.54 -10.80 35.93
N GLN A 440 32.78 -10.44 35.57
CA GLN A 440 33.07 -9.23 34.77
C GLN A 440 32.45 -9.23 33.37
N LYS A 441 32.29 -10.40 32.74
CA LYS A 441 31.62 -10.49 31.41
C LYS A 441 30.14 -10.11 31.51
N LEU A 442 29.44 -10.66 32.51
CA LEU A 442 28.02 -10.36 32.72
C LEU A 442 27.77 -8.90 33.12
N ASN A 443 28.71 -8.28 33.86
CA ASN A 443 28.62 -6.85 34.16
C ASN A 443 28.74 -5.98 32.89
N LYS A 444 29.60 -6.38 31.93
CA LYS A 444 29.69 -5.68 30.64
C LYS A 444 28.41 -5.83 29.81
N GLU A 445 27.81 -7.02 29.79
CA GLU A 445 26.53 -7.25 29.15
C GLU A 445 25.43 -6.38 29.77
N LEU A 446 25.39 -6.31 31.10
CA LEU A 446 24.43 -5.46 31.82
C LEU A 446 24.62 -3.97 31.53
N GLU A 447 25.88 -3.50 31.43
CA GLU A 447 26.18 -2.15 30.98
C GLU A 447 25.72 -1.88 29.52
N THR A 448 25.82 -2.87 28.64
CA THR A 448 25.35 -2.78 27.25
C THR A 448 23.85 -2.64 27.21
N TYR A 449 23.08 -3.45 27.97
CA TYR A 449 21.63 -3.32 28.07
C TYR A 449 21.20 -1.99 28.68
N TYR A 450 21.91 -1.48 29.69
CA TYR A 450 21.63 -0.16 30.27
C TYR A 450 21.83 0.97 29.26
N LYS A 451 22.91 0.92 28.47
CA LYS A 451 23.14 1.90 27.40
C LYS A 451 22.07 1.84 26.35
N ALA A 452 21.73 0.63 25.88
CA ALA A 452 20.68 0.40 24.91
C ALA A 452 19.31 0.94 25.39
N HIS A 453 18.95 0.67 26.65
CA HIS A 453 17.72 1.21 27.25
C HIS A 453 17.70 2.74 27.26
N LYS A 454 18.82 3.36 27.67
CA LYS A 454 18.92 4.82 27.72
C LYS A 454 18.92 5.47 26.33
N GLU A 455 19.54 4.83 25.35
CA GLU A 455 19.50 5.26 23.95
C GLU A 455 18.06 5.19 23.40
N LEU A 456 17.35 4.10 23.67
CA LEU A 456 15.94 3.95 23.31
C LEU A 456 15.05 5.04 23.93
N GLU A 457 15.16 5.30 25.23
CA GLU A 457 14.40 6.39 25.86
C GLU A 457 14.66 7.74 25.18
N ASN A 458 15.92 8.03 24.83
CA ASN A 458 16.26 9.26 24.14
C ASN A 458 15.70 9.32 22.73
N GLU A 459 15.81 8.22 21.95
CA GLU A 459 15.19 8.14 20.62
C GLU A 459 13.68 8.35 20.65
N PHE A 460 12.98 7.78 21.64
CA PHE A 460 11.54 7.99 21.78
C PHE A 460 11.20 9.43 22.13
N LYS A 461 11.97 10.07 23.02
CA LYS A 461 11.81 11.49 23.31
C LYS A 461 12.02 12.35 22.08
N GLU A 462 13.10 12.09 21.34
CA GLU A 462 13.39 12.80 20.08
C GLU A 462 12.29 12.60 19.02
N LYS A 463 11.80 11.37 18.86
CA LYS A 463 10.70 11.06 17.94
C LYS A 463 9.41 11.79 18.35
N LEU A 464 9.09 11.84 19.64
CA LEU A 464 7.91 12.55 20.15
C LEU A 464 8.05 14.07 19.91
N GLU A 465 9.20 14.65 20.22
CA GLU A 465 9.45 16.08 19.96
C GLU A 465 9.44 16.42 18.48
N ALA A 466 10.01 15.54 17.63
CA ALA A 466 10.00 15.73 16.18
C ALA A 466 8.56 15.64 15.62
N ALA A 467 7.75 14.72 16.10
CA ALA A 467 6.34 14.60 15.73
C ALA A 467 5.55 15.84 16.18
N ARG A 468 5.76 16.28 17.43
CA ARG A 468 5.15 17.48 17.98
C ARG A 468 5.49 18.72 17.14
N ARG A 469 6.78 18.92 16.84
CA ARG A 469 7.22 20.03 15.99
C ARG A 469 6.60 20.01 14.59
N LYS A 470 6.39 18.82 14.01
CA LYS A 470 5.74 18.69 12.70
C LYS A 470 4.25 19.05 12.74
N ILE A 471 3.56 18.70 13.82
CA ILE A 471 2.12 18.97 13.99
C ILE A 471 1.91 20.44 14.36
N GLU A 472 2.73 21.01 15.25
CA GLU A 472 2.63 22.41 15.70
C GLU A 472 3.21 23.41 14.68
N ALA A 473 4.03 22.95 13.72
CA ALA A 473 4.62 23.83 12.72
C ALA A 473 3.52 24.43 11.83
N PHE A 474 3.61 25.75 11.64
CA PHE A 474 2.78 26.41 10.64
C PHE A 474 3.26 25.99 9.25
N ASP A 475 2.29 25.63 8.39
CA ASP A 475 2.61 25.26 7.02
C ASP A 475 2.91 26.51 6.17
N GLU A 476 3.90 26.41 5.29
CA GLU A 476 4.16 27.40 4.26
C GLU A 476 3.04 27.37 3.21
N LEU A 477 1.94 28.07 3.51
CA LEU A 477 0.83 28.20 2.58
C LEU A 477 1.17 29.19 1.46
N PRO A 478 0.63 29.00 0.25
CA PRO A 478 0.83 29.93 -0.86
C PRO A 478 0.46 31.38 -0.48
N PRO A 479 1.08 32.37 -1.11
CA PRO A 479 0.77 33.79 -0.81
C PRO A 479 -0.72 34.09 -0.93
N GLY A 480 -1.29 34.82 0.06
CA GLY A 480 -2.71 35.18 0.08
C GLY A 480 -3.67 34.09 0.60
N VAL A 481 -3.18 32.91 0.95
CA VAL A 481 -3.97 31.86 1.60
C VAL A 481 -3.86 32.04 3.11
N LEU A 482 -5.00 32.11 3.80
CA LEU A 482 -5.10 32.24 5.25
C LEU A 482 -5.23 30.88 5.92
N LYS A 483 -6.15 30.05 5.40
CA LYS A 483 -6.47 28.75 5.92
C LYS A 483 -6.79 27.79 4.78
N MET A 484 -6.39 26.53 4.91
CA MET A 484 -6.72 25.47 3.97
C MET A 484 -7.24 24.26 4.75
N VAL A 485 -8.38 23.72 4.33
CA VAL A 485 -8.96 22.52 4.90
C VAL A 485 -8.97 21.44 3.82
N LYS A 486 -8.42 20.29 4.15
CA LYS A 486 -8.46 19.08 3.31
C LYS A 486 -9.37 18.05 3.97
N VAL A 487 -10.36 17.61 3.23
CA VAL A 487 -11.30 16.56 3.66
C VAL A 487 -11.04 15.33 2.82
N PHE A 488 -10.83 14.19 3.48
CA PHE A 488 -10.62 12.90 2.84
C PHE A 488 -11.92 12.11 2.90
N LEU A 489 -12.43 11.75 1.72
CA LEU A 489 -13.69 11.06 1.56
C LEU A 489 -13.44 9.65 1.02
N ALA A 490 -13.84 8.62 1.77
CA ALA A 490 -13.81 7.25 1.32
C ALA A 490 -15.08 6.94 0.51
N VAL A 491 -14.91 6.63 -0.76
CA VAL A 491 -15.98 6.30 -1.70
C VAL A 491 -15.90 4.82 -2.05
N LYS A 492 -16.96 4.07 -1.79
CA LYS A 492 -17.10 2.67 -2.20
C LYS A 492 -17.72 2.63 -3.59
N ARG A 493 -16.97 2.15 -4.58
CA ARG A 493 -17.45 2.01 -5.96
C ARG A 493 -17.69 0.54 -6.27
N ARG A 494 -18.93 0.21 -6.59
CA ARG A 494 -19.33 -1.10 -7.09
C ARG A 494 -19.26 -1.13 -8.61
N VAL A 495 -19.09 -2.32 -9.16
CA VAL A 495 -19.18 -2.55 -10.60
C VAL A 495 -20.55 -2.14 -11.15
N GLN A 496 -20.55 -1.43 -12.26
CA GLN A 496 -21.75 -0.97 -12.96
C GLN A 496 -21.60 -1.12 -14.47
N PRO A 497 -22.72 -1.13 -15.22
CA PRO A 497 -22.66 -1.10 -16.68
C PRO A 497 -21.85 0.10 -17.19
N GLY A 498 -20.98 -0.14 -18.19
CA GLY A 498 -20.03 0.84 -18.70
C GLY A 498 -18.62 0.70 -18.15
N ASP A 499 -18.40 -0.06 -17.08
CA ASP A 499 -17.06 -0.30 -16.54
C ASP A 499 -16.25 -1.21 -17.46
N LYS A 500 -14.96 -0.91 -17.55
CA LYS A 500 -14.00 -1.69 -18.34
C LYS A 500 -13.39 -2.78 -17.49
N VAL A 501 -13.51 -4.02 -17.92
CA VAL A 501 -12.85 -5.18 -17.34
C VAL A 501 -11.96 -5.88 -18.35
N ALA A 502 -10.91 -6.55 -17.90
CA ALA A 502 -9.97 -7.25 -18.77
C ALA A 502 -9.37 -8.46 -18.09
N GLY A 503 -8.96 -9.44 -18.89
CA GLY A 503 -8.11 -10.55 -18.44
C GLY A 503 -6.63 -10.28 -18.74
N ARG A 504 -5.77 -11.22 -18.33
CA ARG A 504 -4.31 -11.15 -18.52
C ARG A 504 -3.88 -11.37 -19.97
N HIS A 505 -4.76 -11.86 -20.84
CA HIS A 505 -4.46 -12.28 -22.22
C HIS A 505 -4.90 -11.26 -23.27
N GLY A 506 -5.07 -10.00 -22.88
CA GLY A 506 -5.48 -8.94 -23.79
C GLY A 506 -6.97 -8.95 -24.15
N ASN A 507 -7.77 -9.78 -23.50
CA ASN A 507 -9.22 -9.83 -23.63
C ASN A 507 -9.86 -8.72 -22.79
N LYS A 508 -10.00 -7.55 -23.34
CA LYS A 508 -10.67 -6.39 -22.72
C LYS A 508 -12.12 -6.29 -23.18
N GLY A 509 -12.97 -5.80 -22.30
CA GLY A 509 -14.35 -5.54 -22.67
C GLY A 509 -15.02 -4.53 -21.73
N VAL A 510 -16.24 -4.13 -22.09
CA VAL A 510 -17.06 -3.21 -21.32
C VAL A 510 -18.31 -3.96 -20.86
N ILE A 511 -18.68 -3.78 -19.60
CA ILE A 511 -19.89 -4.39 -19.04
C ILE A 511 -21.10 -3.74 -19.68
N SER A 512 -21.89 -4.56 -20.39
CA SER A 512 -23.12 -4.11 -21.06
C SER A 512 -24.32 -4.16 -20.12
N ARG A 513 -24.44 -5.24 -19.37
CA ARG A 513 -25.57 -5.48 -18.46
C ARG A 513 -25.20 -6.35 -17.29
N ILE A 514 -25.84 -6.08 -16.16
CA ILE A 514 -25.84 -6.95 -14.98
C ILE A 514 -27.15 -7.72 -15.01
N VAL A 515 -27.07 -9.04 -14.96
CA VAL A 515 -28.22 -9.95 -15.12
C VAL A 515 -28.50 -10.66 -13.80
N PRO A 516 -29.77 -10.78 -13.38
CA PRO A 516 -30.15 -11.57 -12.22
C PRO A 516 -29.62 -13.00 -12.31
N VAL A 517 -29.39 -13.63 -11.17
CA VAL A 517 -28.78 -14.97 -11.10
C VAL A 517 -29.62 -16.02 -11.79
N GLU A 518 -30.95 -15.87 -11.73
CA GLU A 518 -31.94 -16.79 -12.31
C GLU A 518 -31.89 -16.83 -13.84
N ASP A 519 -31.50 -15.71 -14.46
CA ASP A 519 -31.43 -15.55 -15.91
C ASP A 519 -30.05 -15.91 -16.50
N MET A 520 -29.07 -16.22 -15.62
CA MET A 520 -27.74 -16.61 -16.07
C MET A 520 -27.67 -18.06 -16.53
N PRO A 521 -26.78 -18.39 -17.47
CA PRO A 521 -26.47 -19.79 -17.79
C PRO A 521 -25.99 -20.52 -16.54
N TYR A 522 -26.27 -21.80 -16.44
CA TYR A 522 -25.87 -22.62 -15.30
C TYR A 522 -25.28 -23.96 -15.75
N MET A 523 -24.48 -24.56 -14.91
CA MET A 523 -23.86 -25.86 -15.13
C MET A 523 -24.86 -27.00 -14.80
N GLU A 524 -24.50 -28.25 -15.07
CA GLU A 524 -25.34 -29.42 -14.78
C GLU A 524 -25.68 -29.55 -13.30
N ASP A 525 -24.82 -29.11 -12.42
CA ASP A 525 -25.02 -29.10 -10.96
C ASP A 525 -25.88 -27.91 -10.46
N GLY A 526 -26.37 -27.07 -11.38
CA GLY A 526 -27.17 -25.88 -11.07
C GLY A 526 -26.35 -24.65 -10.67
N THR A 527 -25.01 -24.70 -10.69
CA THR A 527 -24.15 -23.54 -10.37
C THR A 527 -24.25 -22.47 -11.47
N PRO A 528 -24.68 -21.24 -11.17
CA PRO A 528 -24.78 -20.16 -12.17
C PRO A 528 -23.40 -19.66 -12.57
N VAL A 529 -23.27 -19.24 -13.82
CA VAL A 529 -22.05 -18.64 -14.37
C VAL A 529 -21.92 -17.18 -13.92
N ASP A 530 -20.70 -16.73 -13.66
CA ASP A 530 -20.43 -15.36 -13.21
C ASP A 530 -20.34 -14.37 -14.37
N ILE A 531 -19.79 -14.78 -15.50
CA ILE A 531 -19.51 -13.92 -16.65
C ILE A 531 -19.77 -14.66 -17.97
N VAL A 532 -20.34 -13.99 -18.95
CA VAL A 532 -20.56 -14.52 -20.29
C VAL A 532 -19.80 -13.68 -21.31
N LEU A 533 -18.92 -14.33 -22.05
CA LEU A 533 -18.07 -13.73 -23.08
C LEU A 533 -18.45 -14.22 -24.47
N ASN A 534 -18.21 -13.37 -25.48
CA ASN A 534 -18.42 -13.73 -26.87
C ASN A 534 -17.30 -14.68 -27.36
N PRO A 535 -17.62 -15.87 -27.88
CA PRO A 535 -16.62 -16.80 -28.39
C PRO A 535 -15.82 -16.25 -29.58
N LEU A 536 -16.37 -15.32 -30.36
CA LEU A 536 -15.69 -14.70 -31.50
C LEU A 536 -14.50 -13.81 -31.06
N GLY A 537 -14.41 -13.46 -29.81
CA GLY A 537 -13.29 -12.70 -29.26
C GLY A 537 -11.96 -13.45 -29.25
N VAL A 538 -11.94 -14.78 -29.42
CA VAL A 538 -10.72 -15.61 -29.36
C VAL A 538 -10.10 -15.87 -30.73
N PRO A 539 -10.81 -16.34 -31.76
CA PRO A 539 -10.19 -16.81 -33.02
C PRO A 539 -9.43 -15.71 -33.77
N SER A 540 -10.01 -14.52 -33.87
CA SER A 540 -9.38 -13.40 -34.60
C SER A 540 -8.20 -12.79 -33.87
N ARG A 541 -8.15 -12.93 -32.55
CA ARG A 541 -7.15 -12.29 -31.68
C ARG A 541 -6.04 -13.24 -31.29
N MET A 542 -6.21 -14.54 -31.55
CA MET A 542 -5.21 -15.58 -31.34
C MET A 542 -4.63 -15.57 -29.91
N ASN A 543 -5.46 -15.31 -28.91
CA ASN A 543 -5.11 -15.28 -27.50
C ASN A 543 -5.70 -16.49 -26.77
N VAL A 544 -5.29 -17.67 -27.18
CA VAL A 544 -5.80 -18.94 -26.66
C VAL A 544 -5.39 -19.17 -25.19
N GLY A 545 -4.25 -18.64 -24.78
CA GLY A 545 -3.74 -18.77 -23.41
C GLY A 545 -4.70 -18.24 -22.35
#